data_80e95a7a141f2473a13dec9c6cafc7ea
#
_entry.id   80e95a7a141f2473a13dec9c6cafc7ea
#
_cell.length_a   1.000
_cell.length_b   1.000
_cell.length_c   1.000
_cell.angle_alpha   90.00
_cell.angle_beta   90.00
_cell.angle_gamma   90.00
#
_symmetry.space_group_name_H-M   'P 1'
#
loop_
_entity.id
_entity.type
_entity.pdbx_description
1 polymer ?
#
loop_
_entity_poly.entity_id
_entity_poly.type
_entity_poly.pdbx_seq_one_letter_code
_entity_poly.pdbx_strand_id
1 'polypeptide(L)'
;MLSHVRVHPNSHSNSNITWHPSLSRSERNTYRKQRGFTIWFTGLSASGKSTIATALEQHLLHLGLAAYRLDGDNVRFGLNKDLGFSEKDRNENIRRIAEVAKLFADSSTIAITSFISPYKADRQQARELHAAPQAAHPDDEPLAFIEVFVDLPLEVAEARDPKGLYKKAREGKIPEFTGISAPYEAPENPEIKIQSDKTSVEDAVRQIVEYLEKQGLLKLNAADGRGLEY
;
A
#
# COMPACT_ATOMS: atom_id res chain seq x y z
N MET A 1 39.18 9.44 5.54
CA MET A 1 38.98 9.03 4.13
C MET A 1 37.51 9.23 3.80
N LEU A 2 37.21 10.25 3.01
CA LEU A 2 35.81 10.56 2.62
C LEU A 2 35.43 9.63 1.46
N SER A 3 34.53 8.68 1.72
CA SER A 3 34.00 7.80 0.69
C SER A 3 33.04 8.58 -0.23
N HIS A 4 33.32 8.51 -1.53
CA HIS A 4 32.51 9.15 -2.57
C HIS A 4 31.14 8.48 -2.64
N VAL A 5 30.09 9.22 -2.27
CA VAL A 5 28.70 8.83 -2.48
C VAL A 5 28.42 8.90 -3.99
N ARG A 6 28.07 7.77 -4.60
CA ARG A 6 27.55 7.72 -5.97
C ARG A 6 26.12 8.29 -5.99
N VAL A 7 25.97 9.46 -6.57
CA VAL A 7 24.64 10.08 -6.79
C VAL A 7 24.00 9.44 -8.02
N HIS A 8 22.78 8.96 -7.88
CA HIS A 8 21.98 8.45 -9.01
C HIS A 8 21.62 9.57 -9.99
N PRO A 9 21.64 9.32 -11.34
CA PRO A 9 21.58 10.37 -12.37
C PRO A 9 20.20 10.98 -12.62
N ASN A 10 19.17 10.75 -11.82
CA ASN A 10 17.81 11.28 -12.02
C ASN A 10 17.31 12.22 -10.91
N SER A 11 18.18 12.74 -10.07
CA SER A 11 17.80 13.83 -9.17
C SER A 11 17.95 15.15 -9.92
N HIS A 12 16.86 15.88 -10.14
CA HIS A 12 16.96 17.32 -10.28
C HIS A 12 17.63 17.81 -9.00
N SER A 13 18.94 18.01 -9.05
CA SER A 13 19.71 18.51 -7.93
C SER A 13 19.34 19.98 -7.72
N ASN A 14 18.28 20.21 -6.95
CA ASN A 14 18.05 21.49 -6.36
C ASN A 14 19.24 21.69 -5.41
N SER A 15 20.21 22.52 -5.78
CA SER A 15 21.44 22.76 -5.01
C SER A 15 21.18 23.26 -3.57
N ASN A 16 19.93 23.56 -3.26
CA ASN A 16 19.46 24.06 -1.97
C ASN A 16 18.87 22.96 -1.07
N ILE A 17 18.84 21.68 -1.50
CA ILE A 17 18.32 20.58 -0.72
C ILE A 17 19.47 19.71 -0.23
N THR A 18 19.58 19.57 1.08
CA THR A 18 20.59 18.72 1.73
C THR A 18 19.89 17.69 2.61
N TRP A 19 20.34 16.44 2.54
CA TRP A 19 19.86 15.41 3.45
C TRP A 19 20.47 15.63 4.85
N HIS A 20 19.62 15.69 5.86
CA HIS A 20 20.05 15.81 7.24
C HIS A 20 20.12 14.43 7.91
N PRO A 21 21.14 14.15 8.74
CA PRO A 21 21.21 12.93 9.55
C PRO A 21 19.97 12.80 10.43
N SER A 22 19.45 11.57 10.53
CA SER A 22 18.31 11.25 11.37
C SER A 22 18.57 9.93 12.13
N LEU A 23 17.66 9.55 13.03
CA LEU A 23 17.68 8.23 13.64
C LEU A 23 17.61 7.14 12.58
N SER A 24 18.32 6.05 12.75
CA SER A 24 18.21 4.87 11.90
C SER A 24 16.84 4.20 12.08
N ARG A 25 16.43 3.44 11.07
CA ARG A 25 15.20 2.62 11.18
C ARG A 25 15.33 1.57 12.29
N SER A 26 16.51 1.00 12.46
CA SER A 26 16.79 0.04 13.51
C SER A 26 16.55 0.63 14.91
N GLU A 27 17.00 1.86 15.16
CA GLU A 27 16.73 2.56 16.42
C GLU A 27 15.23 2.79 16.62
N ARG A 28 14.51 3.29 15.61
CA ARG A 28 13.05 3.47 15.69
C ARG A 28 12.32 2.17 15.99
N ASN A 29 12.67 1.08 15.29
CA ASN A 29 12.08 -0.24 15.49
C ASN A 29 12.31 -0.74 16.92
N THR A 30 13.50 -0.52 17.48
CA THR A 30 13.85 -0.91 18.84
C THR A 30 13.00 -0.17 19.88
N TYR A 31 12.90 1.15 19.78
CA TYR A 31 12.09 1.95 20.70
C TYR A 31 10.60 1.71 20.58
N ARG A 32 10.12 1.51 19.35
CA ARG A 32 8.70 1.23 19.07
C ARG A 32 8.32 -0.23 19.31
N LYS A 33 9.29 -1.14 19.45
CA LYS A 33 9.10 -2.60 19.53
C LYS A 33 8.28 -3.16 18.36
N GLN A 34 8.37 -2.50 17.23
CA GLN A 34 7.62 -2.81 16.02
C GLN A 34 8.44 -2.48 14.77
N ARG A 35 8.34 -3.32 13.73
CA ARG A 35 8.87 -3.04 12.40
C ARG A 35 7.76 -2.39 11.56
N GLY A 36 8.12 -1.36 10.81
CA GLY A 36 7.24 -0.80 9.79
C GLY A 36 7.45 -1.47 8.45
N PHE A 37 6.37 -1.60 7.69
CA PHE A 37 6.33 -2.12 6.32
C PHE A 37 5.07 -1.64 5.62
N THR A 38 4.97 -1.88 4.30
CA THR A 38 3.80 -1.48 3.53
C THR A 38 3.03 -2.70 3.02
N ILE A 39 1.71 -2.69 3.24
CA ILE A 39 0.75 -3.61 2.64
C ILE A 39 0.01 -2.85 1.54
N TRP A 40 0.25 -3.23 0.30
CA TRP A 40 -0.23 -2.54 -0.88
C TRP A 40 -1.39 -3.29 -1.54
N PHE A 41 -2.62 -2.85 -1.26
CA PHE A 41 -3.80 -3.42 -1.91
C PHE A 41 -3.98 -2.85 -3.32
N THR A 42 -4.22 -3.74 -4.28
CA THR A 42 -4.60 -3.44 -5.66
C THR A 42 -5.79 -4.28 -6.11
N GLY A 43 -6.53 -3.84 -7.11
CA GLY A 43 -7.71 -4.52 -7.64
C GLY A 43 -8.76 -3.55 -8.18
N LEU A 44 -9.77 -4.05 -8.88
CA LEU A 44 -10.85 -3.27 -9.47
C LEU A 44 -11.65 -2.46 -8.43
N SER A 45 -12.36 -1.43 -8.87
CA SER A 45 -13.40 -0.81 -8.05
C SER A 45 -14.39 -1.88 -7.59
N ALA A 46 -14.98 -1.73 -6.41
CA ALA A 46 -15.90 -2.71 -5.80
C ALA A 46 -15.30 -4.11 -5.50
N SER A 47 -13.98 -4.32 -5.65
CA SER A 47 -13.35 -5.61 -5.30
C SER A 47 -13.28 -5.90 -3.80
N GLY A 48 -13.59 -4.93 -2.93
CA GLY A 48 -13.56 -5.12 -1.47
C GLY A 48 -12.27 -4.68 -0.78
N LYS A 49 -11.31 -4.07 -1.50
CA LYS A 49 -10.03 -3.58 -0.93
C LYS A 49 -10.19 -2.78 0.35
N SER A 50 -11.00 -1.72 0.32
CA SER A 50 -11.18 -0.83 1.48
C SER A 50 -11.82 -1.55 2.67
N THR A 51 -12.72 -2.50 2.42
CA THR A 51 -13.36 -3.30 3.47
C THR A 51 -12.34 -4.20 4.16
N ILE A 52 -11.55 -4.96 3.37
CA ILE A 52 -10.51 -5.84 3.92
C ILE A 52 -9.42 -5.02 4.59
N ALA A 53 -8.99 -3.90 3.99
CA ALA A 53 -7.96 -3.02 4.54
C ALA A 53 -8.40 -2.40 5.89
N THR A 54 -9.69 -2.02 6.03
CA THR A 54 -10.24 -1.50 7.29
C THR A 54 -10.26 -2.58 8.37
N ALA A 55 -10.73 -3.78 8.05
CA ALA A 55 -10.75 -4.90 8.99
C ALA A 55 -9.33 -5.30 9.42
N LEU A 56 -8.37 -5.30 8.49
CA LEU A 56 -6.96 -5.55 8.80
C LEU A 56 -6.38 -4.47 9.72
N GLU A 57 -6.65 -3.18 9.45
CA GLU A 57 -6.21 -2.09 10.31
C GLU A 57 -6.76 -2.25 11.73
N GLN A 58 -8.05 -2.52 11.88
CA GLN A 58 -8.68 -2.77 13.17
C GLN A 58 -8.04 -3.96 13.89
N HIS A 59 -7.80 -5.06 13.19
CA HIS A 59 -7.15 -6.23 13.74
C HIS A 59 -5.75 -5.91 14.28
N LEU A 60 -4.91 -5.23 13.49
CA LEU A 60 -3.56 -4.85 13.89
C LEU A 60 -3.56 -3.88 15.09
N LEU A 61 -4.49 -2.92 15.13
CA LEU A 61 -4.66 -2.00 16.26
C LEU A 61 -5.08 -2.75 17.54
N HIS A 62 -5.96 -3.74 17.46
CA HIS A 62 -6.34 -4.59 18.60
C HIS A 62 -5.17 -5.41 19.13
N LEU A 63 -4.21 -5.77 18.27
CA LEU A 63 -2.93 -6.39 18.69
C LEU A 63 -1.94 -5.38 19.30
N GLY A 64 -2.31 -4.12 19.42
CA GLY A 64 -1.47 -3.06 19.95
C GLY A 64 -0.41 -2.54 18.97
N LEU A 65 -0.55 -2.86 17.68
CA LEU A 65 0.37 -2.44 16.63
C LEU A 65 -0.05 -1.09 16.03
N ALA A 66 0.92 -0.24 15.74
CA ALA A 66 0.69 1.00 15.01
C ALA A 66 0.49 0.69 13.52
N ALA A 67 -0.72 0.87 13.03
CA ALA A 67 -1.10 0.72 11.63
C ALA A 67 -1.91 1.93 11.17
N TYR A 68 -1.81 2.28 9.89
CA TYR A 68 -2.61 3.36 9.31
C TYR A 68 -3.00 3.07 7.87
N ARG A 69 -4.30 3.23 7.58
CA ARG A 69 -4.87 3.00 6.26
C ARG A 69 -4.91 4.27 5.41
N LEU A 70 -4.19 4.25 4.31
CA LEU A 70 -4.24 5.25 3.24
C LEU A 70 -5.28 4.81 2.22
N ASP A 71 -6.45 5.45 2.22
CA ASP A 71 -7.55 5.12 1.31
C ASP A 71 -7.59 6.06 0.11
N GLY A 72 -7.86 5.49 -1.08
CA GLY A 72 -7.83 6.21 -2.34
C GLY A 72 -8.82 7.37 -2.44
N ASP A 73 -10.00 7.23 -1.84
CA ASP A 73 -10.98 8.33 -1.81
C ASP A 73 -10.55 9.41 -0.81
N ASN A 74 -10.13 9.00 0.40
CA ASN A 74 -9.79 9.93 1.47
C ASN A 74 -8.62 10.86 1.10
N VAL A 75 -7.56 10.32 0.49
CA VAL A 75 -6.38 11.14 0.12
C VAL A 75 -6.68 12.17 -0.96
N ARG A 76 -7.73 11.93 -1.77
CA ARG A 76 -8.17 12.88 -2.81
C ARG A 76 -8.93 14.09 -2.24
N PHE A 77 -9.39 14.05 -0.98
CA PHE A 77 -9.91 15.23 -0.30
C PHE A 77 -8.80 16.16 0.24
N GLY A 78 -7.58 15.66 0.38
CA GLY A 78 -6.44 16.41 0.93
C GLY A 78 -5.20 16.36 0.05
N LEU A 79 -4.33 15.40 0.31
CA LEU A 79 -3.01 15.26 -0.31
C LEU A 79 -3.04 15.33 -1.86
N ASN A 80 -4.03 14.71 -2.49
CA ASN A 80 -4.16 14.57 -3.93
C ASN A 80 -5.38 15.29 -4.50
N LYS A 81 -5.86 16.35 -3.82
CA LYS A 81 -7.04 17.13 -4.26
C LYS A 81 -6.85 17.86 -5.60
N ASP A 82 -5.61 18.06 -6.00
CA ASP A 82 -5.21 18.70 -7.25
C ASP A 82 -5.18 17.74 -8.44
N LEU A 83 -5.36 16.42 -8.21
CA LEU A 83 -5.27 15.39 -9.24
C LEU A 83 -6.65 14.93 -9.70
N GLY A 84 -6.77 14.79 -11.04
CA GLY A 84 -7.93 14.19 -11.70
C GLY A 84 -7.80 12.66 -11.86
N PHE A 85 -8.36 12.13 -12.96
CA PHE A 85 -8.40 10.69 -13.26
C PHE A 85 -7.73 10.33 -14.60
N SER A 86 -7.04 11.28 -15.25
CA SER A 86 -6.20 10.98 -16.41
C SER A 86 -5.11 9.98 -16.03
N GLU A 87 -4.53 9.29 -17.00
CA GLU A 87 -3.40 8.38 -16.77
C GLU A 87 -2.27 9.09 -16.01
N LYS A 88 -1.88 10.29 -16.43
CA LYS A 88 -0.87 11.11 -15.76
C LYS A 88 -1.21 11.38 -14.28
N ASP A 89 -2.46 11.74 -14.01
CA ASP A 89 -2.89 12.02 -12.63
C ASP A 89 -2.93 10.75 -11.78
N ARG A 90 -3.28 9.60 -12.39
CA ARG A 90 -3.24 8.30 -11.70
C ARG A 90 -1.82 7.92 -11.32
N ASN A 91 -0.87 8.06 -12.24
CA ASN A 91 0.55 7.77 -12.00
C ASN A 91 1.10 8.67 -10.88
N GLU A 92 0.82 9.98 -10.92
CA GLU A 92 1.24 10.91 -9.88
C GLU A 92 0.56 10.62 -8.53
N ASN A 93 -0.73 10.24 -8.53
CA ASN A 93 -1.43 9.81 -7.33
C ASN A 93 -0.72 8.62 -6.67
N ILE A 94 -0.37 7.58 -7.44
CA ILE A 94 0.32 6.40 -6.93
C ILE A 94 1.74 6.74 -6.47
N ARG A 95 2.47 7.58 -7.21
CA ARG A 95 3.80 8.05 -6.80
C ARG A 95 3.76 8.75 -5.43
N ARG A 96 2.83 9.70 -5.22
CA ARG A 96 2.69 10.40 -3.93
C ARG A 96 2.35 9.45 -2.79
N ILE A 97 1.44 8.49 -3.04
CA ILE A 97 1.06 7.51 -2.03
C ILE A 97 2.23 6.57 -1.69
N ALA A 98 3.04 6.18 -2.66
CA ALA A 98 4.22 5.36 -2.41
C ALA A 98 5.22 6.07 -1.48
N GLU A 99 5.47 7.37 -1.69
CA GLU A 99 6.32 8.19 -0.81
C GLU A 99 5.75 8.26 0.62
N VAL A 100 4.45 8.55 0.76
CA VAL A 100 3.80 8.62 2.08
C VAL A 100 3.83 7.27 2.79
N ALA A 101 3.51 6.18 2.09
CA ALA A 101 3.56 4.82 2.65
C ALA A 101 4.98 4.47 3.12
N LYS A 102 6.02 4.83 2.34
CA LYS A 102 7.41 4.66 2.74
C LYS A 102 7.74 5.42 4.03
N LEU A 103 7.29 6.67 4.17
CA LEU A 103 7.52 7.46 5.39
C LEU A 103 6.85 6.82 6.61
N PHE A 104 5.61 6.31 6.48
CA PHE A 104 4.95 5.54 7.55
C PHE A 104 5.75 4.30 7.91
N ALA A 105 6.14 3.51 6.92
CA ALA A 105 6.93 2.30 7.13
C ALA A 105 8.29 2.59 7.78
N ASP A 106 8.98 3.65 7.35
CA ASP A 106 10.24 4.10 7.95
C ASP A 106 10.08 4.58 9.41
N SER A 107 8.91 5.10 9.75
CA SER A 107 8.56 5.48 11.13
C SER A 107 8.18 4.31 12.04
N SER A 108 8.37 3.07 11.61
CA SER A 108 7.94 1.84 12.30
C SER A 108 6.41 1.67 12.36
N THR A 109 5.66 2.27 11.44
CA THR A 109 4.20 2.10 11.34
C THR A 109 3.88 1.19 10.17
N ILE A 110 2.87 0.32 10.30
CA ILE A 110 2.38 -0.50 9.19
C ILE A 110 1.50 0.39 8.30
N ALA A 111 1.98 0.67 7.09
CA ALA A 111 1.21 1.41 6.09
C ALA A 111 0.31 0.44 5.32
N ILE A 112 -1.00 0.69 5.29
CA ILE A 112 -1.97 -0.11 4.54
C ILE A 112 -2.55 0.77 3.43
N THR A 113 -2.18 0.55 2.17
CA THR A 113 -2.69 1.35 1.06
C THR A 113 -3.87 0.64 0.38
N SER A 114 -4.96 1.35 0.11
CA SER A 114 -6.15 0.82 -0.56
C SER A 114 -6.49 1.64 -1.80
N PHE A 115 -5.86 1.25 -2.92
CA PHE A 115 -5.97 1.93 -4.23
C PHE A 115 -6.24 0.93 -5.34
N ILE A 116 -6.87 1.37 -6.44
CA ILE A 116 -6.97 0.55 -7.65
C ILE A 116 -5.57 0.23 -8.17
N SER A 117 -4.67 1.24 -8.23
CA SER A 117 -3.30 1.17 -8.76
C SER A 117 -3.20 0.29 -10.02
N PRO A 118 -3.83 0.73 -11.14
CA PRO A 118 -4.12 -0.17 -12.26
C PRO A 118 -2.90 -0.59 -13.06
N TYR A 119 -1.82 0.20 -13.03
CA TYR A 119 -0.65 -0.02 -13.87
C TYR A 119 0.45 -0.80 -13.12
N LYS A 120 0.99 -1.83 -13.76
CA LYS A 120 2.10 -2.64 -13.21
C LYS A 120 3.33 -1.78 -12.93
N ALA A 121 3.65 -0.86 -13.85
CA ALA A 121 4.80 0.02 -13.74
C ALA A 121 4.75 0.87 -12.47
N ASP A 122 3.59 1.44 -12.12
CA ASP A 122 3.42 2.26 -10.93
C ASP A 122 3.61 1.44 -9.65
N ARG A 123 3.06 0.23 -9.59
CA ARG A 123 3.22 -0.68 -8.45
C ARG A 123 4.65 -1.14 -8.30
N GLN A 124 5.31 -1.43 -9.42
CA GLN A 124 6.73 -1.79 -9.42
C GLN A 124 7.61 -0.62 -8.95
N GLN A 125 7.34 0.60 -9.40
CA GLN A 125 8.03 1.80 -8.93
C GLN A 125 7.85 2.00 -7.41
N ALA A 126 6.63 1.78 -6.89
CA ALA A 126 6.36 1.83 -5.45
C ALA A 126 7.19 0.78 -4.69
N ARG A 127 7.28 -0.44 -5.19
CA ARG A 127 8.11 -1.51 -4.62
C ARG A 127 9.59 -1.15 -4.61
N GLU A 128 10.12 -0.65 -5.74
CA GLU A 128 11.51 -0.23 -5.87
C GLU A 128 11.85 0.92 -4.92
N LEU A 129 10.93 1.87 -4.75
CA LEU A 129 11.09 2.96 -3.78
C LEU A 129 11.27 2.44 -2.36
N HIS A 130 10.55 1.38 -1.95
CA HIS A 130 10.67 0.77 -0.63
C HIS A 130 11.97 -0.04 -0.48
N ALA A 131 12.41 -0.68 -1.55
CA ALA A 131 13.65 -1.46 -1.58
C ALA A 131 14.90 -0.57 -1.61
N ALA A 132 14.78 0.68 -2.06
CA ALA A 132 15.92 1.59 -2.20
C ALA A 132 16.51 1.94 -0.82
N PRO A 133 17.85 1.86 -0.67
CA PRO A 133 18.52 2.26 0.56
C PRO A 133 18.32 3.75 0.85
N GLN A 134 18.28 4.11 2.11
CA GLN A 134 18.28 5.51 2.52
C GLN A 134 19.69 6.11 2.41
N ALA A 135 19.77 7.35 1.92
CA ALA A 135 21.05 8.01 1.75
C ALA A 135 21.83 8.18 3.07
N ALA A 136 21.13 8.41 4.20
CA ALA A 136 21.74 8.58 5.51
C ALA A 136 22.09 7.25 6.20
N HIS A 137 21.38 6.18 5.85
CA HIS A 137 21.51 4.85 6.48
C HIS A 137 21.51 3.77 5.39
N PRO A 138 22.58 3.68 4.58
CA PRO A 138 22.65 2.73 3.46
C PRO A 138 22.68 1.26 3.90
N ASP A 139 23.01 0.99 5.15
CA ASP A 139 23.07 -0.34 5.75
C ASP A 139 21.72 -0.77 6.36
N ASP A 140 20.72 0.11 6.41
CA ASP A 140 19.38 -0.27 6.85
C ASP A 140 18.78 -1.30 5.88
N GLU A 141 18.15 -2.34 6.42
CA GLU A 141 17.43 -3.33 5.61
C GLU A 141 16.36 -2.65 4.75
N PRO A 142 16.10 -3.13 3.52
CA PRO A 142 14.98 -2.63 2.70
C PRO A 142 13.66 -2.69 3.45
N LEU A 143 12.77 -1.74 3.18
CA LEU A 143 11.40 -1.79 3.70
C LEU A 143 10.62 -2.89 2.95
N ALA A 144 9.98 -3.78 3.70
CA ALA A 144 9.15 -4.80 3.11
C ALA A 144 7.92 -4.16 2.43
N PHE A 145 7.60 -4.65 1.24
CA PHE A 145 6.46 -4.23 0.43
C PHE A 145 5.66 -5.47 0.04
N ILE A 146 4.44 -5.58 0.54
CA ILE A 146 3.57 -6.74 0.39
C ILE A 146 2.41 -6.36 -0.53
N GLU A 147 2.43 -6.83 -1.77
CA GLU A 147 1.35 -6.59 -2.73
C GLU A 147 0.21 -7.58 -2.48
N VAL A 148 -0.98 -7.04 -2.18
CA VAL A 148 -2.20 -7.80 -1.98
C VAL A 148 -3.15 -7.55 -3.15
N PHE A 149 -3.28 -8.54 -4.02
CA PHE A 149 -4.21 -8.51 -5.14
C PHE A 149 -5.59 -8.99 -4.70
N VAL A 150 -6.54 -8.07 -4.63
CA VAL A 150 -7.95 -8.40 -4.37
C VAL A 150 -8.61 -8.67 -5.72
N ASP A 151 -8.54 -9.94 -6.12
CA ASP A 151 -9.03 -10.45 -7.39
C ASP A 151 -10.55 -10.59 -7.36
N LEU A 152 -11.21 -10.02 -8.37
CA LEU A 152 -12.65 -10.12 -8.57
C LEU A 152 -12.95 -10.07 -10.07
N PRO A 153 -13.76 -11.00 -10.60
CA PRO A 153 -14.24 -10.91 -11.97
C PRO A 153 -14.97 -9.58 -12.23
N LEU A 154 -14.76 -9.00 -13.41
CA LEU A 154 -15.32 -7.70 -13.77
C LEU A 154 -16.85 -7.70 -13.66
N GLU A 155 -17.51 -8.76 -14.11
CA GLU A 155 -18.97 -8.91 -14.08
C GLU A 155 -19.50 -8.87 -12.64
N VAL A 156 -18.75 -9.45 -11.69
CA VAL A 156 -19.12 -9.44 -10.27
C VAL A 156 -18.89 -8.04 -9.68
N ALA A 157 -17.82 -7.36 -10.08
CA ALA A 157 -17.55 -5.98 -9.67
C ALA A 157 -18.66 -5.02 -10.16
N GLU A 158 -19.09 -5.17 -11.43
CA GLU A 158 -20.21 -4.42 -12.00
C GLU A 158 -21.53 -4.72 -11.29
N ALA A 159 -21.80 -5.97 -10.95
CA ALA A 159 -23.02 -6.36 -10.22
C ALA A 159 -23.04 -5.80 -8.79
N ARG A 160 -21.88 -5.71 -8.12
CA ARG A 160 -21.77 -5.09 -6.80
C ARG A 160 -21.99 -3.59 -6.82
N ASP A 161 -21.33 -2.89 -7.69
CA ASP A 161 -21.31 -1.43 -7.95
C ASP A 161 -21.88 -0.52 -6.83
N PRO A 162 -21.38 -0.56 -5.60
CA PRO A 162 -21.98 0.09 -4.44
C PRO A 162 -22.07 1.62 -4.56
N LYS A 163 -21.26 2.20 -5.46
CA LYS A 163 -21.19 3.65 -5.71
C LYS A 163 -21.87 4.06 -7.04
N GLY A 164 -22.40 3.10 -7.80
CA GLY A 164 -22.97 3.34 -9.13
C GLY A 164 -21.97 3.84 -10.18
N LEU A 165 -20.67 3.56 -9.97
CA LEU A 165 -19.60 4.05 -10.86
C LEU A 165 -19.53 3.26 -12.17
N TYR A 166 -19.71 1.94 -12.12
CA TYR A 166 -19.76 1.10 -13.32
C TYR A 166 -20.93 1.49 -14.22
N LYS A 167 -22.10 1.68 -13.64
CA LYS A 167 -23.28 2.16 -14.38
C LYS A 167 -22.98 3.49 -15.08
N LYS A 168 -22.41 4.46 -14.37
CA LYS A 168 -22.05 5.76 -14.96
C LYS A 168 -20.98 5.63 -16.05
N ALA A 169 -20.01 4.71 -15.89
CA ALA A 169 -18.98 4.46 -16.89
C ALA A 169 -19.57 3.83 -18.15
N ARG A 170 -20.49 2.87 -18.04
CA ARG A 170 -21.21 2.27 -19.17
C ARG A 170 -22.11 3.29 -19.91
N GLU A 171 -22.66 4.25 -19.19
CA GLU A 171 -23.41 5.37 -19.75
C GLU A 171 -22.50 6.46 -20.37
N GLY A 172 -21.17 6.28 -20.38
CA GLY A 172 -20.21 7.26 -20.90
C GLY A 172 -20.03 8.53 -20.04
N LYS A 173 -20.58 8.55 -18.83
CA LYS A 173 -20.50 9.70 -17.91
C LYS A 173 -19.18 9.82 -17.17
N ILE A 174 -18.42 8.73 -17.10
CA ILE A 174 -17.09 8.69 -16.50
C ILE A 174 -16.11 8.19 -17.57
N PRO A 175 -15.28 9.08 -18.14
CA PRO A 175 -14.24 8.66 -19.07
C PRO A 175 -13.11 7.91 -18.32
N GLU A 176 -12.36 7.09 -19.06
CA GLU A 176 -11.16 6.40 -18.55
C GLU A 176 -11.39 5.59 -17.26
N PHE A 177 -12.56 4.94 -17.14
CA PHE A 177 -12.88 4.13 -15.97
C PHE A 177 -12.19 2.77 -16.04
N THR A 178 -11.39 2.46 -15.01
CA THR A 178 -10.61 1.22 -14.94
C THR A 178 -11.50 -0.03 -15.00
N GLY A 179 -11.20 -0.93 -15.91
CA GLY A 179 -11.96 -2.15 -16.18
C GLY A 179 -13.04 -2.00 -17.23
N ILE A 180 -13.43 -0.77 -17.64
CA ILE A 180 -14.42 -0.51 -18.71
C ILE A 180 -13.75 0.15 -19.92
N SER A 181 -13.27 1.38 -19.77
CA SER A 181 -12.66 2.18 -20.84
C SER A 181 -11.16 2.46 -20.61
N ALA A 182 -10.63 2.07 -19.46
CA ALA A 182 -9.21 2.07 -19.14
C ALA A 182 -8.77 0.69 -18.63
N PRO A 183 -7.51 0.28 -18.86
CA PRO A 183 -7.04 -1.04 -18.48
C PRO A 183 -6.86 -1.18 -16.97
N TYR A 184 -6.96 -2.42 -16.48
CA TYR A 184 -6.41 -2.88 -15.23
C TYR A 184 -5.40 -3.99 -15.52
N GLU A 185 -4.16 -3.77 -15.17
CA GLU A 185 -3.07 -4.72 -15.35
C GLU A 185 -2.89 -5.54 -14.06
N ALA A 186 -3.50 -6.72 -14.02
CA ALA A 186 -3.39 -7.60 -12.85
C ALA A 186 -1.92 -7.94 -12.54
N PRO A 187 -1.52 -7.97 -11.24
CA PRO A 187 -0.18 -8.39 -10.87
C PRO A 187 0.03 -9.86 -11.23
N GLU A 188 1.24 -10.20 -11.70
CA GLU A 188 1.59 -11.56 -12.10
C GLU A 188 2.00 -12.40 -10.88
N ASN A 189 2.73 -11.80 -9.96
CA ASN A 189 3.30 -12.46 -8.79
C ASN A 189 3.08 -11.61 -7.52
N PRO A 190 1.82 -11.35 -7.12
CA PRO A 190 1.56 -10.67 -5.86
C PRO A 190 1.96 -11.57 -4.69
N GLU A 191 2.40 -11.01 -3.58
CA GLU A 191 2.69 -11.77 -2.36
C GLU A 191 1.43 -12.48 -1.84
N ILE A 192 0.26 -11.83 -1.98
CA ILE A 192 -1.02 -12.40 -1.56
C ILE A 192 -2.08 -12.15 -2.64
N LYS A 193 -2.81 -13.21 -2.99
CA LYS A 193 -3.97 -13.13 -3.88
C LYS A 193 -5.23 -13.56 -3.14
N ILE A 194 -6.24 -12.68 -3.10
CA ILE A 194 -7.53 -12.90 -2.42
C ILE A 194 -8.64 -12.90 -3.48
N GLN A 195 -9.35 -14.01 -3.63
CA GLN A 195 -10.54 -14.11 -4.48
C GLN A 195 -11.76 -13.61 -3.68
N SER A 196 -12.08 -12.33 -3.78
CA SER A 196 -13.04 -11.68 -2.89
C SER A 196 -14.51 -11.99 -3.17
N ASP A 197 -14.80 -12.77 -4.20
CA ASP A 197 -16.12 -13.38 -4.44
C ASP A 197 -16.32 -14.70 -3.67
N LYS A 198 -15.22 -15.30 -3.17
CA LYS A 198 -15.21 -16.60 -2.51
C LYS A 198 -14.63 -16.57 -1.09
N THR A 199 -14.06 -15.45 -0.69
CA THR A 199 -13.35 -15.30 0.58
C THR A 199 -14.08 -14.30 1.45
N SER A 200 -14.40 -14.63 2.68
CA SER A 200 -14.95 -13.69 3.66
C SER A 200 -13.91 -12.63 4.03
N VAL A 201 -14.35 -11.53 4.62
CA VAL A 201 -13.42 -10.46 5.08
C VAL A 201 -12.50 -11.01 6.18
N GLU A 202 -13.04 -11.79 7.08
CA GLU A 202 -12.32 -12.43 8.20
C GLU A 202 -11.25 -13.40 7.69
N ASP A 203 -11.60 -14.24 6.70
CA ASP A 203 -10.65 -15.17 6.10
C ASP A 203 -9.55 -14.44 5.32
N ALA A 204 -9.89 -13.33 4.64
CA ALA A 204 -8.93 -12.50 3.95
C ALA A 204 -7.93 -11.86 4.93
N VAL A 205 -8.41 -11.33 6.05
CA VAL A 205 -7.55 -10.78 7.11
C VAL A 205 -6.65 -11.87 7.69
N ARG A 206 -7.21 -13.05 8.00
CA ARG A 206 -6.43 -14.18 8.52
C ARG A 206 -5.32 -14.59 7.54
N GLN A 207 -5.63 -14.73 6.24
CA GLN A 207 -4.64 -15.06 5.21
C GLN A 207 -3.50 -14.05 5.17
N ILE A 208 -3.80 -12.75 5.30
CA ILE A 208 -2.78 -11.70 5.34
C ILE A 208 -1.92 -11.83 6.60
N VAL A 209 -2.54 -11.97 7.77
CA VAL A 209 -1.83 -12.09 9.05
C VAL A 209 -0.91 -13.31 9.07
N GLU A 210 -1.40 -14.48 8.67
CA GLU A 210 -0.60 -15.72 8.57
C GLU A 210 0.61 -15.55 7.63
N TYR A 211 0.42 -14.84 6.50
CA TYR A 211 1.54 -14.51 5.61
C TYR A 211 2.57 -13.63 6.30
N LEU A 212 2.14 -12.56 6.99
CA LEU A 212 3.03 -11.63 7.67
C LEU A 212 3.80 -12.30 8.82
N GLU A 213 3.17 -13.20 9.58
CA GLU A 213 3.82 -14.02 10.61
C GLU A 213 4.87 -14.94 9.99
N LYS A 214 4.51 -15.66 8.93
CA LYS A 214 5.42 -16.55 8.21
C LYS A 214 6.66 -15.83 7.66
N GLN A 215 6.50 -14.56 7.26
CA GLN A 215 7.61 -13.72 6.81
C GLN A 215 8.40 -13.08 7.98
N GLY A 216 8.00 -13.32 9.24
CA GLY A 216 8.61 -12.71 10.42
C GLY A 216 8.40 -11.18 10.52
N LEU A 217 7.42 -10.64 9.78
CA LEU A 217 7.05 -9.23 9.83
C LEU A 217 6.15 -8.91 11.02
N LEU A 218 5.34 -9.87 11.45
CA LEU A 218 4.59 -9.84 12.70
C LEU A 218 5.17 -10.89 13.64
N LYS A 219 5.32 -10.52 14.92
CA LYS A 219 5.62 -11.43 16.01
C LYS A 219 4.46 -11.36 16.99
N LEU A 220 3.50 -12.23 16.84
CA LEU A 220 2.41 -12.36 17.81
C LEU A 220 2.96 -13.18 18.99
N ASN A 221 3.14 -12.52 20.14
CA ASN A 221 3.52 -13.24 21.35
C ASN A 221 2.35 -14.11 21.79
N ALA A 222 2.48 -15.43 21.73
CA ALA A 222 1.49 -16.38 22.23
C ALA A 222 1.16 -16.20 23.72
N ALA A 223 1.92 -15.36 24.45
CA ALA A 223 1.77 -15.10 25.87
C ALA A 223 0.70 -14.04 26.22
N ASP A 224 0.25 -13.21 25.26
CA ASP A 224 -0.64 -12.09 25.59
C ASP A 224 -2.12 -12.44 25.54
N GLY A 225 -2.50 -13.73 25.33
CA GLY A 225 -3.85 -14.27 25.56
C GLY A 225 -5.03 -13.46 25.02
N ARG A 226 -4.79 -12.47 24.15
CA ARG A 226 -5.82 -11.65 23.55
C ARG A 226 -6.37 -12.38 22.32
N GLY A 227 -7.19 -13.39 22.65
CA GLY A 227 -8.05 -14.02 21.68
C GLY A 227 -8.92 -12.94 21.01
N LEU A 228 -9.13 -13.09 19.72
CA LEU A 228 -10.11 -12.31 18.96
C LEU A 228 -11.50 -12.54 19.59
N GLU A 229 -11.95 -11.61 20.42
CA GLU A 229 -13.36 -11.41 20.66
C GLU A 229 -13.82 -10.28 19.73
N TYR A 230 -14.64 -10.65 18.75
CA TYR A 230 -15.34 -9.73 17.85
C TYR A 230 -16.60 -9.19 18.54
#